data_313ba86a69d40b357836a2e813019914
#
_entry.id   313ba86a69d40b357836a2e813019914
#
_cell.length_a   1.000
_cell.length_b   1.000
_cell.length_c   1.000
_cell.angle_alpha   90.00
_cell.angle_beta   90.00
_cell.angle_gamma   90.00
#
_symmetry.space_group_name_H-M   'P 1'
#
loop_
_entity.id
_entity.type
_entity.pdbx_description
1 polymer ?
#
loop_
_entity_poly.entity_id
_entity_poly.type
_entity_poly.pdbx_seq_one_letter_code
_entity_poly.pdbx_strand_id
1 'polypeptide(L)'
;MSGVILGYDAHQVREAEEPLLTAGAEGELMHRAAFGLAGAVVRELVARRGRVRGASVVGLVGTGNNGGDTLHALAMLADRGARALAVLTDERVHAAGLAAVRRSSARVVTVSGTGQAERVWLGEAVAEAYAADVVLDGLLGIGARGVVRGSGGELVRLLGELLRDEVRTAPGTDLPCVVAVDVPSGVGIDDGTLPGAVGGAIGHVLPADVTVTFGAAKPCLLLPPAAAAAGRVEVVDIGFRPGLGVPTVVRLEPADVAALWPVPGPATHKYARGVLGLVAGTAAYPGAAVLAASGAVLAGVGMVRYLGPDVAARAVLAAHPEVVVGDGRVQAWAIGSGVDPTLMPATDPTAEQVERLRRVLARAVAHSVPTVADAGALALLPDRLPPWVVLTPHAGELARLLTARLRERRTRPEAHGAGGPAAGDGPDGSITRAQVEAEPLRWARLAHDLTGATVLLKGAVTVVVGPQGAVYAQADGPAWLATAGAGDVLTGVLGALLASRATEVVEDPTLAAALAAVAALVHGRAAHHANPGGPVTALAVAAAVPATVAGLLT
;
A
#
# COMPACT_ATOMS: atom_id res chain seq x y z
N MET A 1 2.21 -19.53 10.35
CA MET A 1 1.94 -19.42 8.90
C MET A 1 1.09 -18.17 8.72
N SER A 2 1.69 -17.06 8.35
CA SER A 2 0.94 -15.86 7.98
C SER A 2 0.47 -16.06 6.54
N GLY A 3 -0.82 -16.24 6.36
CA GLY A 3 -1.45 -16.17 5.05
C GLY A 3 -1.77 -14.70 4.73
N VAL A 4 -2.37 -14.46 3.58
CA VAL A 4 -2.85 -13.16 3.09
C VAL A 4 -3.40 -12.27 4.19
N ILE A 5 -3.03 -10.97 4.18
CA ILE A 5 -3.59 -9.99 5.10
C ILE A 5 -4.85 -9.41 4.46
N LEU A 6 -5.98 -9.59 5.13
CA LEU A 6 -7.29 -9.16 4.69
C LEU A 6 -7.71 -7.89 5.44
N GLY A 7 -7.94 -6.80 4.71
CA GLY A 7 -8.41 -5.54 5.24
C GLY A 7 -9.91 -5.38 5.07
N TYR A 8 -10.59 -5.00 6.16
CA TYR A 8 -12.04 -4.81 6.21
C TYR A 8 -12.37 -3.39 6.64
N ASP A 9 -13.32 -2.74 5.97
CA ASP A 9 -13.69 -1.37 6.28
C ASP A 9 -14.40 -1.25 7.64
N ALA A 10 -14.52 -0.01 8.12
CA ALA A 10 -15.10 0.26 9.43
C ALA A 10 -16.57 -0.20 9.57
N HIS A 11 -17.30 -0.28 8.46
CA HIS A 11 -18.68 -0.77 8.46
C HIS A 11 -18.71 -2.29 8.65
N GLN A 12 -17.92 -3.04 7.86
CA GLN A 12 -17.80 -4.50 7.97
C GLN A 12 -17.36 -4.95 9.38
N VAL A 13 -16.40 -4.23 9.96
CA VAL A 13 -15.94 -4.54 11.33
C VAL A 13 -17.06 -4.34 12.34
N ARG A 14 -17.81 -3.22 12.28
CA ARG A 14 -18.94 -2.96 13.17
C ARG A 14 -20.08 -3.97 13.00
N GLU A 15 -20.42 -4.33 11.77
CA GLU A 15 -21.43 -5.35 11.49
C GLU A 15 -21.05 -6.72 12.07
N ALA A 16 -19.74 -7.06 12.04
CA ALA A 16 -19.25 -8.30 12.63
C ALA A 16 -19.22 -8.27 14.17
N GLU A 17 -19.08 -7.10 14.79
CA GLU A 17 -19.14 -6.90 16.24
C GLU A 17 -20.57 -6.90 16.78
N GLU A 18 -21.53 -6.39 16.02
CA GLU A 18 -22.92 -6.13 16.49
C GLU A 18 -23.60 -7.35 17.13
N PRO A 19 -23.53 -8.58 16.59
CA PRO A 19 -24.11 -9.75 17.23
C PRO A 19 -23.54 -10.04 18.62
N LEU A 20 -22.23 -9.81 18.81
CA LEU A 20 -21.55 -10.02 20.09
C LEU A 20 -21.92 -8.93 21.10
N LEU A 21 -21.99 -7.68 20.66
CA LEU A 21 -22.41 -6.55 21.48
C LEU A 21 -23.87 -6.73 21.94
N THR A 22 -24.77 -7.16 21.05
CA THR A 22 -26.18 -7.45 21.35
C THR A 22 -26.32 -8.60 22.35
N ALA A 23 -25.40 -9.58 22.29
CA ALA A 23 -25.34 -10.67 23.27
C ALA A 23 -24.74 -10.26 24.64
N GLY A 24 -24.35 -8.98 24.82
CA GLY A 24 -23.77 -8.45 26.05
C GLY A 24 -22.28 -8.73 26.24
N ALA A 25 -21.56 -9.09 25.17
CA ALA A 25 -20.14 -9.43 25.24
C ALA A 25 -19.19 -8.20 25.17
N GLU A 26 -19.69 -6.96 25.26
CA GLU A 26 -18.88 -5.74 25.15
C GLU A 26 -17.65 -5.76 26.09
N GLY A 27 -17.86 -6.08 27.37
CA GLY A 27 -16.77 -6.16 28.35
C GLY A 27 -15.75 -7.25 28.03
N GLU A 28 -16.19 -8.37 27.44
CA GLU A 28 -15.32 -9.47 27.02
C GLU A 28 -14.47 -9.09 25.79
N LEU A 29 -15.09 -8.45 24.79
CA LEU A 29 -14.38 -7.97 23.60
C LEU A 29 -13.29 -6.97 23.98
N MET A 30 -13.64 -5.97 24.81
CA MET A 30 -12.69 -4.97 25.29
C MET A 30 -11.57 -5.61 26.13
N HIS A 31 -11.89 -6.60 26.95
CA HIS A 31 -10.88 -7.32 27.74
C HIS A 31 -9.90 -8.07 26.83
N ARG A 32 -10.39 -8.76 25.79
CA ARG A 32 -9.55 -9.45 24.79
C ARG A 32 -8.65 -8.47 24.03
N ALA A 33 -9.21 -7.35 23.58
CA ALA A 33 -8.48 -6.27 22.90
C ALA A 33 -7.34 -5.71 23.79
N ALA A 34 -7.70 -5.30 25.03
CA ALA A 34 -6.74 -4.76 25.98
C ALA A 34 -5.66 -5.78 26.41
N PHE A 35 -6.02 -7.06 26.55
CA PHE A 35 -5.07 -8.13 26.85
C PHE A 35 -4.09 -8.34 25.71
N GLY A 36 -4.56 -8.36 24.46
CA GLY A 36 -3.73 -8.43 23.27
C GLY A 36 -2.77 -7.25 23.15
N LEU A 37 -3.30 -6.02 23.37
CA LEU A 37 -2.53 -4.79 23.40
C LEU A 37 -1.43 -4.83 24.48
N ALA A 38 -1.80 -5.16 25.73
CA ALA A 38 -0.82 -5.29 26.81
C ALA A 38 0.23 -6.37 26.50
N GLY A 39 -0.15 -7.47 25.86
CA GLY A 39 0.76 -8.52 25.40
C GLY A 39 1.76 -8.02 24.36
N ALA A 40 1.32 -7.22 23.39
CA ALA A 40 2.20 -6.59 22.40
C ALA A 40 3.19 -5.64 23.07
N VAL A 41 2.73 -4.76 23.96
CA VAL A 41 3.59 -3.85 24.73
C VAL A 41 4.62 -4.61 25.54
N VAL A 42 4.24 -5.72 26.18
CA VAL A 42 5.20 -6.59 26.92
C VAL A 42 6.29 -7.12 25.99
N ARG A 43 5.95 -7.58 24.78
CA ARG A 43 6.94 -8.04 23.80
C ARG A 43 7.92 -6.94 23.41
N GLU A 44 7.42 -5.73 23.14
CA GLU A 44 8.28 -4.58 22.81
C GLU A 44 9.19 -4.18 23.97
N LEU A 45 8.68 -4.12 25.20
CA LEU A 45 9.47 -3.80 26.38
C LEU A 45 10.56 -4.87 26.64
N VAL A 46 10.22 -6.15 26.48
CA VAL A 46 11.21 -7.23 26.65
C VAL A 46 12.27 -7.16 25.54
N ALA A 47 11.87 -6.92 24.30
CA ALA A 47 12.82 -6.80 23.18
C ALA A 47 13.79 -5.62 23.34
N ARG A 48 13.29 -4.45 23.80
CA ARG A 48 14.07 -3.20 23.92
C ARG A 48 14.82 -3.07 25.25
N ARG A 49 14.22 -3.51 26.36
CA ARG A 49 14.72 -3.29 27.73
C ARG A 49 15.06 -4.58 28.48
N GLY A 50 14.77 -5.75 27.92
CA GLY A 50 14.95 -7.04 28.60
C GLY A 50 13.97 -7.32 29.73
N ARG A 51 13.07 -6.38 30.08
CA ARG A 51 12.15 -6.49 31.22
C ARG A 51 10.94 -5.58 31.09
N VAL A 52 9.86 -5.90 31.80
CA VAL A 52 8.65 -5.08 31.95
C VAL A 52 8.69 -4.26 33.24
N ARG A 53 9.14 -4.89 34.34
CA ARG A 53 9.13 -4.25 35.66
C ARG A 53 10.01 -2.99 35.68
N GLY A 54 9.39 -1.86 36.07
CA GLY A 54 10.03 -0.54 36.14
C GLY A 54 10.15 0.18 34.80
N ALA A 55 9.74 -0.43 33.68
CA ALA A 55 9.61 0.26 32.39
C ALA A 55 8.47 1.28 32.43
N SER A 56 8.62 2.39 31.70
CA SER A 56 7.63 3.48 31.65
C SER A 56 6.72 3.32 30.42
N VAL A 57 5.41 3.36 30.65
CA VAL A 57 4.40 3.29 29.58
C VAL A 57 3.42 4.46 29.74
N VAL A 58 3.32 5.29 28.72
CA VAL A 58 2.38 6.41 28.68
C VAL A 58 1.28 6.13 27.66
N GLY A 59 0.01 6.21 28.08
CA GLY A 59 -1.13 6.09 27.18
C GLY A 59 -1.80 7.42 26.95
N LEU A 60 -1.93 7.81 25.69
CA LEU A 60 -2.72 8.96 25.24
C LEU A 60 -4.17 8.50 25.09
N VAL A 61 -5.05 9.00 25.94
CA VAL A 61 -6.40 8.45 26.12
C VAL A 61 -7.45 9.40 25.53
N GLY A 62 -8.18 8.89 24.52
CA GLY A 62 -9.34 9.57 23.94
C GLY A 62 -10.67 9.19 24.60
N THR A 63 -11.76 9.71 24.03
CA THR A 63 -13.13 9.58 24.60
C THR A 63 -13.86 8.25 24.31
N GLY A 64 -13.42 7.51 23.28
CA GLY A 64 -14.12 6.30 22.77
C GLY A 64 -13.59 4.99 23.35
N ASN A 65 -14.02 3.88 22.73
CA ASN A 65 -13.59 2.53 23.08
C ASN A 65 -12.08 2.34 23.00
N ASN A 66 -11.43 2.98 22.03
CA ASN A 66 -9.97 2.96 21.87
C ASN A 66 -9.23 3.50 23.12
N GLY A 67 -9.76 4.59 23.71
CA GLY A 67 -9.32 5.07 25.03
C GLY A 67 -9.59 4.07 26.14
N GLY A 68 -10.72 3.34 26.06
CA GLY A 68 -11.07 2.25 26.97
C GLY A 68 -10.07 1.09 26.92
N ASP A 69 -9.73 0.61 25.73
CA ASP A 69 -8.73 -0.44 25.52
C ASP A 69 -7.37 -0.02 26.08
N THR A 70 -6.98 1.25 25.82
CA THR A 70 -5.74 1.84 26.35
C THR A 70 -5.73 1.86 27.89
N LEU A 71 -6.80 2.30 28.53
CA LEU A 71 -6.91 2.34 29.98
C LEU A 71 -6.83 0.94 30.61
N HIS A 72 -7.55 -0.04 30.05
CA HIS A 72 -7.49 -1.43 30.52
C HIS A 72 -6.09 -2.04 30.32
N ALA A 73 -5.44 -1.79 29.18
CA ALA A 73 -4.06 -2.25 28.93
C ALA A 73 -3.07 -1.64 29.92
N LEU A 74 -3.16 -0.32 30.21
CA LEU A 74 -2.32 0.35 31.21
C LEU A 74 -2.50 -0.25 32.62
N ALA A 75 -3.74 -0.58 33.01
CA ALA A 75 -3.98 -1.27 34.30
C ALA A 75 -3.28 -2.63 34.34
N MET A 76 -3.41 -3.44 33.28
CA MET A 76 -2.75 -4.76 33.18
C MET A 76 -1.21 -4.66 33.18
N LEU A 77 -0.66 -3.61 32.59
CA LEU A 77 0.80 -3.36 32.57
C LEU A 77 1.30 -2.90 33.94
N ALA A 78 0.53 -2.04 34.63
CA ALA A 78 0.83 -1.63 36.01
C ALA A 78 0.84 -2.82 36.98
N ASP A 79 -0.12 -3.76 36.85
CA ASP A 79 -0.17 -5.00 37.65
C ASP A 79 1.06 -5.90 37.37
N ARG A 80 1.69 -5.79 36.19
CA ARG A 80 2.95 -6.45 35.86
C ARG A 80 4.21 -5.68 36.31
N GLY A 81 4.01 -4.54 36.99
CA GLY A 81 5.07 -3.72 37.58
C GLY A 81 5.66 -2.68 36.65
N ALA A 82 5.02 -2.37 35.51
CA ALA A 82 5.37 -1.19 34.70
C ALA A 82 4.94 0.11 35.43
N ARG A 83 5.65 1.20 35.18
CA ARG A 83 5.26 2.56 35.58
C ARG A 83 4.30 3.12 34.52
N ALA A 84 3.02 2.85 34.69
CA ALA A 84 2.01 3.24 33.74
C ALA A 84 1.44 4.64 34.06
N LEU A 85 1.25 5.47 33.03
CA LEU A 85 0.64 6.79 33.09
C LEU A 85 -0.46 6.92 32.03
N ALA A 86 -1.67 7.24 32.46
CA ALA A 86 -2.78 7.60 31.56
C ALA A 86 -2.87 9.12 31.45
N VAL A 87 -2.71 9.65 30.23
CA VAL A 87 -2.90 11.08 29.90
C VAL A 87 -4.27 11.25 29.25
N LEU A 88 -5.22 11.79 30.00
CA LEU A 88 -6.58 12.03 29.52
C LEU A 88 -6.64 13.33 28.71
N THR A 89 -7.15 13.27 27.48
CA THR A 89 -7.25 14.44 26.58
C THR A 89 -8.64 15.08 26.58
N ASP A 90 -9.60 14.48 27.26
CA ASP A 90 -10.98 14.98 27.44
C ASP A 90 -11.50 14.53 28.82
N GLU A 91 -12.50 15.21 29.35
CA GLU A 91 -13.18 14.81 30.60
C GLU A 91 -14.04 13.54 30.44
N ARG A 92 -14.57 13.35 29.24
CA ARG A 92 -15.37 12.18 28.88
C ARG A 92 -14.44 11.05 28.45
N VAL A 93 -14.25 10.09 29.31
CA VAL A 93 -13.43 8.89 29.03
C VAL A 93 -14.24 7.64 29.35
N HIS A 94 -13.79 6.50 28.87
CA HIS A 94 -14.43 5.20 29.10
C HIS A 94 -14.46 4.88 30.61
N ALA A 95 -15.65 4.87 31.21
CA ALA A 95 -15.82 4.83 32.67
C ALA A 95 -15.24 3.57 33.32
N ALA A 96 -15.48 2.38 32.71
CA ALA A 96 -14.96 1.11 33.24
C ALA A 96 -13.42 1.04 33.14
N GLY A 97 -12.84 1.53 32.02
CA GLY A 97 -11.39 1.62 31.85
C GLY A 97 -10.74 2.55 32.87
N LEU A 98 -11.34 3.75 33.09
CA LEU A 98 -10.85 4.68 34.11
C LEU A 98 -10.92 4.07 35.51
N ALA A 99 -11.99 3.35 35.83
CA ALA A 99 -12.11 2.64 37.10
C ALA A 99 -11.05 1.52 37.25
N ALA A 100 -10.72 0.82 36.17
CA ALA A 100 -9.67 -0.22 36.17
C ALA A 100 -8.29 0.40 36.45
N VAL A 101 -7.91 1.47 35.74
CA VAL A 101 -6.64 2.17 35.96
C VAL A 101 -6.53 2.73 37.37
N ARG A 102 -7.61 3.32 37.93
CA ARG A 102 -7.63 3.84 39.30
C ARG A 102 -7.49 2.78 40.38
N ARG A 103 -7.84 1.52 40.09
CA ARG A 103 -7.62 0.39 41.02
C ARG A 103 -6.22 -0.19 40.93
N SER A 104 -5.50 0.08 39.85
CA SER A 104 -4.10 -0.34 39.67
C SER A 104 -3.12 0.68 40.28
N SER A 105 -1.82 0.42 40.14
CA SER A 105 -0.77 1.37 40.53
C SER A 105 -0.46 2.45 39.47
N ALA A 106 -1.24 2.51 38.39
CA ALA A 106 -1.03 3.49 37.32
C ALA A 106 -1.42 4.91 37.76
N ARG A 107 -0.67 5.90 37.31
CA ARG A 107 -1.01 7.33 37.46
C ARG A 107 -2.03 7.76 36.41
N VAL A 108 -2.87 8.73 36.79
CA VAL A 108 -3.84 9.33 35.86
C VAL A 108 -3.73 10.84 35.95
N VAL A 109 -3.44 11.48 34.81
CA VAL A 109 -3.38 12.94 34.69
C VAL A 109 -4.31 13.41 33.57
N THR A 110 -4.68 14.70 33.57
CA THR A 110 -5.49 15.28 32.49
C THR A 110 -4.83 16.55 31.96
N VAL A 111 -4.88 16.74 30.63
CA VAL A 111 -4.42 17.96 29.96
C VAL A 111 -5.58 18.90 29.61
N SER A 112 -6.82 18.48 29.86
CA SER A 112 -8.03 19.28 29.59
C SER A 112 -9.07 19.11 30.71
N GLY A 113 -9.88 20.13 30.93
CA GLY A 113 -11.01 20.08 31.83
C GLY A 113 -10.70 20.41 33.31
N THR A 114 -11.76 20.25 34.16
CA THR A 114 -11.77 20.54 35.59
C THR A 114 -12.02 19.30 36.45
N GLY A 115 -11.82 18.10 35.87
CA GLY A 115 -12.18 16.81 36.47
C GLY A 115 -11.35 16.45 37.72
N GLN A 116 -11.63 15.25 38.28
CA GLN A 116 -10.98 14.71 39.49
C GLN A 116 -9.54 14.19 39.28
N ALA A 117 -9.01 14.18 38.03
CA ALA A 117 -7.62 13.81 37.76
C ALA A 117 -6.71 15.00 37.96
N GLU A 118 -5.45 14.73 38.35
CA GLU A 118 -4.41 15.75 38.46
C GLU A 118 -4.25 16.43 37.10
N ARG A 119 -4.44 17.76 37.07
CA ARG A 119 -4.25 18.55 35.87
C ARG A 119 -2.77 18.88 35.68
N VAL A 120 -2.24 18.50 34.54
CA VAL A 120 -0.88 18.83 34.14
C VAL A 120 -0.87 19.78 32.95
N TRP A 121 0.21 20.52 32.77
CA TRP A 121 0.40 21.31 31.58
C TRP A 121 0.70 20.39 30.39
N LEU A 122 0.22 20.75 29.19
CA LEU A 122 0.38 19.94 27.98
C LEU A 122 1.84 19.59 27.67
N GLY A 123 2.77 20.54 27.85
CA GLY A 123 4.21 20.30 27.66
C GLY A 123 4.80 19.28 28.64
N GLU A 124 4.25 19.21 29.88
CA GLU A 124 4.66 18.19 30.85
C GLU A 124 4.19 16.79 30.38
N ALA A 125 2.94 16.67 29.89
CA ALA A 125 2.44 15.42 29.34
C ALA A 125 3.24 14.97 28.10
N VAL A 126 3.65 15.91 27.25
CA VAL A 126 4.53 15.64 26.09
C VAL A 126 5.90 15.17 26.56
N ALA A 127 6.49 15.81 27.57
CA ALA A 127 7.80 15.41 28.12
C ALA A 127 7.76 14.01 28.75
N GLU A 128 6.69 13.68 29.51
CA GLU A 128 6.48 12.33 30.07
C GLU A 128 6.33 11.27 28.95
N ALA A 129 5.58 11.58 27.89
CA ALA A 129 5.42 10.68 26.75
C ALA A 129 6.74 10.49 25.98
N TYR A 130 7.48 11.57 25.75
CA TYR A 130 8.76 11.54 25.07
C TYR A 130 9.83 10.73 25.84
N ALA A 131 9.84 10.83 27.18
CA ALA A 131 10.77 10.11 28.05
C ALA A 131 10.33 8.66 28.37
N ALA A 132 9.18 8.21 27.87
CA ALA A 132 8.68 6.88 28.13
C ALA A 132 9.41 5.80 27.31
N ASP A 133 9.36 4.55 27.75
CA ASP A 133 9.82 3.41 26.96
C ASP A 133 8.82 3.06 25.86
N VAL A 134 7.51 3.23 26.16
CA VAL A 134 6.42 2.99 25.21
C VAL A 134 5.35 4.09 25.33
N VAL A 135 4.86 4.55 24.19
CA VAL A 135 3.68 5.45 24.08
C VAL A 135 2.56 4.69 23.38
N LEU A 136 1.37 4.66 23.98
CA LEU A 136 0.15 4.13 23.37
C LEU A 136 -0.65 5.29 22.76
N ASP A 137 -0.89 5.27 21.46
CA ASP A 137 -1.80 6.20 20.78
C ASP A 137 -3.22 5.60 20.78
N GLY A 138 -3.98 5.89 21.81
CA GLY A 138 -5.37 5.47 22.01
C GLY A 138 -6.37 6.61 21.89
N LEU A 139 -6.08 7.64 21.10
CA LEU A 139 -6.93 8.83 20.99
C LEU A 139 -8.17 8.58 20.14
N LEU A 140 -8.01 8.02 18.93
CA LEU A 140 -9.09 7.77 17.99
C LEU A 140 -8.98 6.34 17.42
N GLY A 141 -10.12 5.64 17.33
CA GLY A 141 -10.26 4.34 16.65
C GLY A 141 -11.20 4.43 15.44
N ILE A 142 -11.68 3.29 14.94
CA ILE A 142 -12.56 3.18 13.76
C ILE A 142 -13.89 3.92 13.87
N GLY A 143 -14.28 4.35 15.07
CA GLY A 143 -15.49 5.14 15.31
C GLY A 143 -15.36 6.62 14.97
N ALA A 144 -14.13 7.12 14.87
CA ALA A 144 -13.86 8.53 14.64
C ALA A 144 -13.78 8.87 13.15
N ARG A 145 -14.05 10.14 12.83
CA ARG A 145 -13.86 10.69 11.48
C ARG A 145 -13.05 11.98 11.56
N GLY A 146 -12.06 12.08 10.69
CA GLY A 146 -11.21 13.26 10.54
C GLY A 146 -10.09 13.34 11.57
N VAL A 147 -9.54 14.55 11.73
CA VAL A 147 -8.33 14.83 12.50
C VAL A 147 -8.52 14.73 14.01
N VAL A 148 -7.46 14.40 14.73
CA VAL A 148 -7.40 14.57 16.20
C VAL A 148 -7.45 16.07 16.51
N ARG A 149 -8.38 16.50 17.36
CA ARG A 149 -8.61 17.91 17.68
C ARG A 149 -8.30 18.22 19.15
N GLY A 150 -8.31 19.50 19.50
CA GLY A 150 -8.14 19.96 20.88
C GLY A 150 -6.79 19.56 21.47
N SER A 151 -6.77 19.31 22.77
CA SER A 151 -5.54 18.96 23.51
C SER A 151 -4.85 17.70 22.97
N GLY A 152 -5.62 16.71 22.50
CA GLY A 152 -5.08 15.50 21.88
C GLY A 152 -4.34 15.80 20.58
N GLY A 153 -4.92 16.65 19.72
CA GLY A 153 -4.28 17.06 18.45
C GLY A 153 -2.98 17.84 18.67
N GLU A 154 -2.97 18.74 19.62
CA GLU A 154 -1.79 19.52 19.98
C GLU A 154 -0.69 18.63 20.60
N LEU A 155 -1.07 17.66 21.43
CA LEU A 155 -0.16 16.67 22.01
C LEU A 155 0.50 15.82 20.90
N VAL A 156 -0.30 15.30 19.95
CA VAL A 156 0.21 14.54 18.79
C VAL A 156 1.17 15.39 17.95
N ARG A 157 0.85 16.66 17.73
CA ARG A 157 1.70 17.58 16.97
C ARG A 157 3.06 17.78 17.66
N LEU A 158 3.06 18.18 18.93
CA LEU A 158 4.28 18.46 19.68
C LEU A 158 5.16 17.22 19.85
N LEU A 159 4.56 16.09 20.24
CA LEU A 159 5.30 14.83 20.37
C LEU A 159 5.89 14.38 19.03
N GLY A 160 5.09 14.46 17.95
CA GLY A 160 5.54 14.10 16.60
C GLY A 160 6.65 15.01 16.07
N GLU A 161 6.71 16.28 16.46
CA GLU A 161 7.81 17.20 16.15
C GLU A 161 9.09 16.77 16.88
N LEU A 162 9.01 16.52 18.18
CA LEU A 162 10.17 16.07 18.98
C LEU A 162 10.75 14.76 18.44
N LEU A 163 9.92 13.77 18.14
CA LEU A 163 10.38 12.49 17.61
C LEU A 163 11.07 12.64 16.25
N ARG A 164 10.60 13.55 15.38
CA ARG A 164 11.24 13.81 14.08
C ARG A 164 12.58 14.54 14.20
N ASP A 165 12.67 15.50 15.10
CA ASP A 165 13.88 16.30 15.29
C ASP A 165 15.02 15.46 15.85
N GLU A 166 14.76 14.58 16.80
CA GLU A 166 15.77 13.65 17.36
C GLU A 166 16.30 12.65 16.33
N VAL A 167 15.42 12.05 15.51
CA VAL A 167 15.86 11.17 14.42
C VAL A 167 16.83 11.88 13.47
N ARG A 168 16.68 13.21 13.30
CA ARG A 168 17.54 14.01 12.42
C ARG A 168 18.84 14.45 13.09
N THR A 169 18.83 14.69 14.41
CA THR A 169 19.93 15.36 15.13
C THR A 169 20.78 14.41 15.97
N ALA A 170 20.22 13.30 16.44
CA ALA A 170 20.92 12.34 17.29
C ALA A 170 20.58 10.88 16.90
N PRO A 171 21.16 10.35 15.81
CA PRO A 171 20.98 8.97 15.43
C PRO A 171 21.44 8.01 16.54
N GLY A 172 20.54 7.13 16.98
CA GLY A 172 20.83 6.16 18.05
C GLY A 172 20.30 6.55 19.44
N THR A 173 19.55 7.64 19.57
CA THR A 173 18.81 7.98 20.80
C THR A 173 17.72 6.92 21.05
N ASP A 174 17.54 6.54 22.31
CA ASP A 174 16.49 5.62 22.76
C ASP A 174 15.11 6.30 22.76
N LEU A 175 14.55 6.52 21.56
CA LEU A 175 13.21 7.08 21.40
C LEU A 175 12.13 6.11 21.91
N PRO A 176 10.99 6.63 22.43
CA PRO A 176 9.88 5.77 22.82
C PRO A 176 9.36 4.93 21.67
N CYS A 177 8.99 3.68 21.96
CA CYS A 177 8.24 2.88 21.00
C CYS A 177 6.80 3.38 20.94
N VAL A 178 6.37 3.86 19.79
CA VAL A 178 4.97 4.27 19.58
C VAL A 178 4.15 3.07 19.16
N VAL A 179 3.12 2.75 19.95
CA VAL A 179 2.15 1.69 19.66
C VAL A 179 0.79 2.32 19.38
N ALA A 180 0.33 2.26 18.13
CA ALA A 180 -1.02 2.68 17.81
C ALA A 180 -2.03 1.62 18.26
N VAL A 181 -3.08 2.08 18.92
CA VAL A 181 -4.17 1.25 19.42
C VAL A 181 -5.26 1.20 18.35
N ASP A 182 -5.51 0.04 17.80
CA ASP A 182 -6.38 -0.27 16.68
C ASP A 182 -5.94 0.34 15.34
N VAL A 183 -5.75 1.63 15.28
CA VAL A 183 -5.25 2.38 14.11
C VAL A 183 -4.47 3.62 14.58
N PRO A 184 -3.51 4.15 13.81
CA PRO A 184 -2.92 5.46 14.10
C PRO A 184 -4.02 6.53 14.13
N SER A 185 -4.06 7.34 15.18
CA SER A 185 -5.15 8.30 15.38
C SER A 185 -5.18 9.38 14.32
N GLY A 186 -6.34 9.57 13.68
CA GLY A 186 -6.59 10.63 12.70
C GLY A 186 -6.40 10.24 11.23
N VAL A 187 -6.05 9.00 10.92
CA VAL A 187 -6.00 8.50 9.51
C VAL A 187 -7.41 8.24 8.96
N GLY A 188 -7.55 8.29 7.64
CA GLY A 188 -8.75 7.83 6.94
C GLY A 188 -8.83 6.31 6.96
N ILE A 189 -9.78 5.75 7.72
CA ILE A 189 -9.85 4.33 8.04
C ILE A 189 -10.02 3.46 6.79
N ASP A 190 -10.91 3.88 5.87
CA ASP A 190 -11.36 3.06 4.74
C ASP A 190 -10.60 3.34 3.44
N ASP A 191 -9.87 4.45 3.38
CA ASP A 191 -9.19 4.94 2.17
C ASP A 191 -7.68 5.16 2.33
N GLY A 192 -7.15 5.10 3.56
CA GLY A 192 -5.74 5.29 3.85
C GLY A 192 -5.25 6.73 3.71
N THR A 193 -6.14 7.73 3.73
CA THR A 193 -5.76 9.14 3.64
C THR A 193 -5.13 9.65 4.94
N LEU A 194 -4.31 10.70 4.82
CA LEU A 194 -3.78 11.45 5.96
C LEU A 194 -4.48 12.80 6.11
N PRO A 195 -4.54 13.38 7.33
CA PRO A 195 -5.09 14.70 7.56
C PRO A 195 -4.38 15.78 6.74
N GLY A 196 -5.14 16.70 6.14
CA GLY A 196 -4.58 17.81 5.36
C GLY A 196 -4.08 17.46 3.96
N ALA A 197 -4.27 16.22 3.53
CA ALA A 197 -3.80 15.74 2.23
C ALA A 197 -4.44 16.50 1.05
N VAL A 198 -5.72 16.90 1.15
CA VAL A 198 -6.42 17.72 0.15
C VAL A 198 -7.34 18.71 0.86
N GLY A 199 -7.00 20.00 0.87
CA GLY A 199 -7.89 21.12 1.27
C GLY A 199 -8.61 21.02 2.62
N GLY A 200 -8.22 20.05 3.46
CA GLY A 200 -8.85 19.73 4.73
C GLY A 200 -8.21 20.44 5.93
N ALA A 201 -8.77 20.21 7.12
CA ALA A 201 -8.20 20.71 8.36
C ALA A 201 -6.78 20.16 8.56
N ILE A 202 -5.84 21.04 8.89
CA ILE A 202 -4.48 20.65 9.25
C ILE A 202 -4.56 19.73 10.47
N GLY A 203 -4.04 18.52 10.34
CA GLY A 203 -3.97 17.56 11.42
C GLY A 203 -2.64 16.81 11.39
N HIS A 204 -2.33 16.17 12.47
CA HIS A 204 -1.10 15.42 12.64
C HIS A 204 -1.44 13.98 12.97
N VAL A 205 -0.61 13.05 12.53
CA VAL A 205 -0.64 11.63 12.88
C VAL A 205 0.68 11.30 13.54
N LEU A 206 0.64 10.56 14.62
CA LEU A 206 1.84 10.05 15.26
C LEU A 206 2.23 8.75 14.56
N PRO A 207 3.38 8.70 13.85
CA PRO A 207 3.83 7.46 13.25
C PRO A 207 4.08 6.41 14.33
N ALA A 208 3.53 5.21 14.13
CA ALA A 208 3.71 4.09 15.04
C ALA A 208 4.85 3.17 14.59
N ASP A 209 5.58 2.58 15.55
CA ASP A 209 6.46 1.44 15.31
C ASP A 209 5.64 0.15 15.13
N VAL A 210 4.55 0.06 15.90
CA VAL A 210 3.63 -1.07 15.88
C VAL A 210 2.19 -0.58 15.95
N THR A 211 1.30 -1.14 15.13
CA THR A 211 -0.14 -0.98 15.31
C THR A 211 -0.73 -2.30 15.78
N VAL A 212 -1.38 -2.29 16.93
CA VAL A 212 -2.13 -3.45 17.46
C VAL A 212 -3.59 -3.24 17.14
N THR A 213 -4.09 -3.97 16.13
CA THR A 213 -5.46 -3.83 15.63
C THR A 213 -6.33 -5.00 16.04
N PHE A 214 -7.64 -4.76 16.26
CA PHE A 214 -8.54 -5.74 16.87
C PHE A 214 -9.47 -6.38 15.83
N GLY A 215 -9.60 -7.70 15.89
CA GLY A 215 -10.46 -8.54 15.06
C GLY A 215 -9.98 -8.71 13.63
N ALA A 216 -9.71 -7.61 12.93
CA ALA A 216 -9.24 -7.61 11.56
C ALA A 216 -8.36 -6.40 11.25
N ALA A 217 -7.50 -6.48 10.23
CA ALA A 217 -6.82 -5.30 9.71
C ALA A 217 -7.82 -4.37 9.02
N LYS A 218 -7.56 -3.05 9.09
CA LYS A 218 -8.34 -2.01 8.42
C LYS A 218 -7.62 -1.53 7.17
N PRO A 219 -8.33 -1.02 6.15
CA PRO A 219 -7.70 -0.55 4.91
C PRO A 219 -6.57 0.47 5.13
N CYS A 220 -6.70 1.39 6.08
CA CYS A 220 -5.66 2.38 6.39
C CYS A 220 -4.31 1.76 6.82
N LEU A 221 -4.32 0.55 7.36
CA LEU A 221 -3.09 -0.17 7.75
C LEU A 221 -2.35 -0.77 6.55
N LEU A 222 -3.02 -0.88 5.42
CA LEU A 222 -2.52 -1.48 4.18
C LEU A 222 -2.34 -0.45 3.06
N LEU A 223 -3.19 0.57 3.01
CA LEU A 223 -3.25 1.57 1.93
C LEU A 223 -2.36 2.80 2.20
N PRO A 224 -1.66 3.30 1.17
CA PRO A 224 -0.92 4.55 1.27
C PRO A 224 -1.87 5.77 1.25
N PRO A 225 -1.48 6.90 1.86
CA PRO A 225 -0.24 7.13 2.58
C PRO A 225 -0.26 6.66 4.05
N ALA A 226 -1.42 6.33 4.64
CA ALA A 226 -1.57 6.00 6.07
C ALA A 226 -0.79 4.74 6.50
N ALA A 227 -0.62 3.75 5.61
CA ALA A 227 0.15 2.54 5.90
C ALA A 227 1.60 2.84 6.35
N ALA A 228 2.18 3.96 5.90
CA ALA A 228 3.51 4.38 6.34
C ALA A 228 3.55 4.83 7.82
N ALA A 229 2.40 5.24 8.37
CA ALA A 229 2.26 5.61 9.77
C ALA A 229 1.85 4.42 10.67
N ALA A 230 1.51 3.26 10.09
CA ALA A 230 1.03 2.10 10.85
C ALA A 230 2.16 1.24 11.45
N GLY A 231 3.38 1.33 10.90
CA GLY A 231 4.47 0.47 11.31
C GLY A 231 4.16 -1.03 11.10
N ARG A 232 4.65 -1.88 11.97
CA ARG A 232 4.34 -3.31 11.97
C ARG A 232 2.91 -3.55 12.49
N VAL A 233 2.07 -4.21 11.71
CA VAL A 233 0.67 -4.48 12.06
C VAL A 233 0.54 -5.83 12.77
N GLU A 234 -0.05 -5.84 13.95
CA GLU A 234 -0.43 -7.05 14.70
C GLU A 234 -1.94 -7.13 14.86
N VAL A 235 -2.54 -8.20 14.35
CA VAL A 235 -3.99 -8.43 14.48
C VAL A 235 -4.28 -9.30 15.71
N VAL A 236 -5.02 -8.75 16.66
CA VAL A 236 -5.53 -9.48 17.83
C VAL A 236 -6.90 -10.04 17.51
N ASP A 237 -7.03 -11.36 17.56
CA ASP A 237 -8.32 -12.02 17.40
C ASP A 237 -9.20 -11.78 18.63
N ILE A 238 -10.33 -11.12 18.44
CA ILE A 238 -11.32 -10.86 19.49
C ILE A 238 -12.62 -11.67 19.30
N GLY A 239 -12.67 -12.55 18.26
CA GLY A 239 -13.67 -13.61 18.16
C GLY A 239 -14.81 -13.39 17.15
N PHE A 240 -14.71 -12.44 16.20
CA PHE A 240 -15.78 -12.18 15.22
C PHE A 240 -15.42 -12.43 13.73
N ARG A 241 -14.25 -12.99 13.43
CA ARG A 241 -13.79 -13.22 12.03
C ARG A 241 -14.82 -13.82 11.07
N PRO A 242 -15.69 -14.78 11.47
CA PRO A 242 -16.65 -15.37 10.54
C PRO A 242 -17.68 -14.39 9.95
N GLY A 243 -17.90 -13.24 10.57
CA GLY A 243 -18.89 -12.24 10.14
C GLY A 243 -18.40 -11.17 9.17
N LEU A 244 -17.10 -11.18 8.79
CA LEU A 244 -16.49 -10.05 8.07
C LEU A 244 -16.81 -9.94 6.57
N GLY A 245 -17.29 -11.00 5.92
CA GLY A 245 -17.60 -10.98 4.49
C GLY A 245 -16.37 -10.89 3.58
N VAL A 246 -16.52 -10.22 2.42
CA VAL A 246 -15.44 -10.05 1.43
C VAL A 246 -14.55 -8.88 1.82
N PRO A 247 -13.21 -9.04 1.88
CA PRO A 247 -12.30 -7.95 2.24
C PRO A 247 -12.31 -6.83 1.19
N THR A 248 -12.19 -5.60 1.65
CA THR A 248 -12.12 -4.41 0.78
C THR A 248 -10.72 -4.16 0.22
N VAL A 249 -9.68 -4.67 0.89
CA VAL A 249 -8.27 -4.60 0.48
C VAL A 249 -7.55 -5.88 0.87
N VAL A 250 -6.69 -6.36 0.00
CA VAL A 250 -5.88 -7.56 0.22
C VAL A 250 -4.40 -7.20 0.13
N ARG A 251 -3.58 -7.68 1.05
CA ARG A 251 -2.12 -7.73 0.91
C ARG A 251 -1.68 -9.17 0.82
N LEU A 252 -1.05 -9.52 -0.29
CA LEU A 252 -0.45 -10.83 -0.47
C LEU A 252 0.80 -10.94 0.39
N GLU A 253 0.99 -12.10 0.97
CA GLU A 253 2.16 -12.50 1.73
C GLU A 253 3.02 -13.48 0.90
N PRO A 254 4.27 -13.75 1.27
CA PRO A 254 5.15 -14.68 0.56
C PRO A 254 4.52 -16.04 0.23
N ALA A 255 3.75 -16.59 1.16
CA ALA A 255 3.09 -17.88 0.97
C ALA A 255 2.06 -17.90 -0.16
N ASP A 256 1.47 -16.74 -0.50
CA ASP A 256 0.46 -16.64 -1.56
C ASP A 256 1.08 -16.69 -2.96
N VAL A 257 2.37 -16.36 -3.08
CA VAL A 257 3.10 -16.40 -4.36
C VAL A 257 3.11 -17.81 -4.93
N ALA A 258 3.27 -18.84 -4.11
CA ALA A 258 3.30 -20.22 -4.56
C ALA A 258 1.99 -20.67 -5.25
N ALA A 259 0.85 -20.09 -4.85
CA ALA A 259 -0.45 -20.38 -5.46
C ALA A 259 -0.69 -19.65 -6.80
N LEU A 260 -0.03 -18.51 -7.00
CA LEU A 260 -0.26 -17.61 -8.14
C LEU A 260 0.86 -17.67 -9.17
N TRP A 261 2.10 -17.99 -8.78
CA TRP A 261 3.25 -18.06 -9.68
C TRP A 261 3.18 -19.32 -10.56
N PRO A 262 3.33 -19.18 -11.89
CA PRO A 262 3.24 -20.31 -12.80
C PRO A 262 4.48 -21.21 -12.71
N VAL A 263 4.39 -22.29 -11.95
CA VAL A 263 5.48 -23.28 -11.82
C VAL A 263 5.33 -24.33 -12.93
N PRO A 264 6.36 -24.52 -13.80
CA PRO A 264 6.29 -25.49 -14.88
C PRO A 264 6.39 -26.94 -14.35
N GLY A 265 5.52 -27.82 -14.85
CA GLY A 265 5.61 -29.25 -14.60
C GLY A 265 6.60 -29.98 -15.52
N PRO A 266 6.88 -31.29 -15.27
CA PRO A 266 7.89 -32.05 -16.02
C PRO A 266 7.66 -32.14 -17.54
N ALA A 267 6.40 -32.09 -18.01
CA ALA A 267 6.04 -32.15 -19.41
C ALA A 267 5.87 -30.78 -20.07
N THR A 268 6.19 -29.71 -19.40
CA THR A 268 5.97 -28.34 -19.90
C THR A 268 6.99 -28.00 -20.99
N HIS A 269 6.54 -27.42 -22.10
CA HIS A 269 7.39 -26.90 -23.18
C HIS A 269 7.32 -25.37 -23.25
N LYS A 270 8.27 -24.75 -23.99
CA LYS A 270 8.43 -23.29 -24.04
C LYS A 270 7.13 -22.50 -24.37
N TYR A 271 6.28 -23.03 -25.24
CA TYR A 271 5.01 -22.36 -25.60
C TYR A 271 3.94 -22.48 -24.51
N ALA A 272 3.98 -23.54 -23.70
CA ALA A 272 3.09 -23.70 -22.56
C ALA A 272 3.49 -22.81 -21.37
N ARG A 273 4.77 -22.41 -21.32
CA ARG A 273 5.26 -21.41 -20.34
C ARG A 273 4.93 -19.96 -20.74
N GLY A 274 4.28 -19.77 -21.88
CA GLY A 274 3.91 -18.47 -22.42
C GLY A 274 4.97 -17.83 -23.32
N VAL A 275 4.51 -17.05 -24.29
CA VAL A 275 5.33 -16.20 -25.16
C VAL A 275 4.92 -14.76 -24.94
N LEU A 276 5.83 -13.94 -24.44
CA LEU A 276 5.62 -12.51 -24.24
C LEU A 276 6.09 -11.73 -25.46
N GLY A 277 5.23 -10.92 -26.05
CA GLY A 277 5.61 -9.87 -27.00
C GLY A 277 6.04 -8.61 -26.25
N LEU A 278 7.18 -8.05 -26.59
CA LEU A 278 7.74 -6.87 -25.95
C LEU A 278 7.92 -5.75 -26.97
N VAL A 279 7.25 -4.61 -26.75
CA VAL A 279 7.42 -3.38 -27.53
C VAL A 279 7.91 -2.28 -26.58
N ALA A 280 9.20 -2.14 -26.50
CA ALA A 280 9.88 -1.24 -25.55
C ALA A 280 11.13 -0.59 -26.16
N GLY A 281 11.54 0.51 -25.58
CA GLY A 281 12.74 1.24 -25.96
C GLY A 281 12.60 2.02 -27.27
N THR A 282 13.46 2.99 -27.39
CA THR A 282 13.68 3.81 -28.60
C THR A 282 15.18 3.86 -28.90
N ALA A 283 15.56 4.54 -29.97
CA ALA A 283 16.96 4.79 -30.24
C ALA A 283 17.63 5.62 -29.13
N ALA A 284 16.88 6.52 -28.50
CA ALA A 284 17.35 7.35 -27.39
C ALA A 284 17.38 6.60 -26.04
N TYR A 285 16.47 5.63 -25.85
CA TYR A 285 16.32 4.88 -24.61
C TYR A 285 16.35 3.36 -24.83
N PRO A 286 17.43 2.79 -25.40
CA PRO A 286 17.52 1.34 -25.65
C PRO A 286 17.57 0.52 -24.37
N GLY A 287 18.06 1.09 -23.26
CA GLY A 287 18.16 0.44 -21.95
C GLY A 287 16.81 -0.01 -21.37
N ALA A 288 15.72 0.72 -21.65
CA ALA A 288 14.39 0.34 -21.21
C ALA A 288 13.94 -1.01 -21.81
N ALA A 289 14.27 -1.26 -23.07
CA ALA A 289 14.01 -2.55 -23.72
C ALA A 289 14.82 -3.68 -23.06
N VAL A 290 16.09 -3.43 -22.71
CA VAL A 290 16.94 -4.41 -22.03
C VAL A 290 16.38 -4.75 -20.65
N LEU A 291 15.99 -3.73 -19.86
CA LEU A 291 15.45 -3.92 -18.51
C LEU A 291 14.11 -4.68 -18.53
N ALA A 292 13.20 -4.33 -19.43
CA ALA A 292 11.94 -5.03 -19.58
C ALA A 292 12.12 -6.47 -20.08
N ALA A 293 13.04 -6.71 -21.03
CA ALA A 293 13.42 -8.05 -21.46
C ALA A 293 14.04 -8.88 -20.33
N SER A 294 14.93 -8.26 -19.52
CA SER A 294 15.52 -8.90 -18.34
C SER A 294 14.47 -9.31 -17.31
N GLY A 295 13.54 -8.40 -16.98
CA GLY A 295 12.43 -8.71 -16.10
C GLY A 295 11.60 -9.92 -16.57
N ALA A 296 11.30 -9.97 -17.88
CA ALA A 296 10.53 -11.04 -18.46
C ALA A 296 11.27 -12.40 -18.50
N VAL A 297 12.48 -12.41 -19.01
CA VAL A 297 13.31 -13.62 -19.15
C VAL A 297 13.57 -14.24 -17.77
N LEU A 298 13.98 -13.40 -16.81
CA LEU A 298 14.35 -13.83 -15.47
C LEU A 298 13.14 -14.18 -14.60
N ALA A 299 11.92 -13.71 -14.94
CA ALA A 299 10.68 -14.20 -14.34
C ALA A 299 10.27 -15.60 -14.85
N GLY A 300 10.97 -16.14 -15.85
CA GLY A 300 10.81 -17.52 -16.29
C GLY A 300 9.76 -17.74 -17.38
N VAL A 301 9.40 -16.72 -18.17
CA VAL A 301 8.55 -16.90 -19.36
C VAL A 301 9.20 -17.84 -20.38
N GLY A 302 8.41 -18.57 -21.13
CA GLY A 302 8.94 -19.56 -22.09
C GLY A 302 9.68 -18.97 -23.28
N MET A 303 9.30 -17.75 -23.70
CA MET A 303 9.94 -17.01 -24.80
C MET A 303 9.60 -15.51 -24.71
N VAL A 304 10.56 -14.66 -25.06
CA VAL A 304 10.31 -13.24 -25.33
C VAL A 304 10.47 -12.98 -26.83
N ARG A 305 9.49 -12.28 -27.42
CA ARG A 305 9.58 -11.74 -28.78
C ARG A 305 9.70 -10.22 -28.71
N TYR A 306 10.83 -9.69 -29.14
CA TYR A 306 11.09 -8.26 -29.12
C TYR A 306 10.74 -7.59 -30.44
N LEU A 307 10.01 -6.47 -30.38
CA LEU A 307 9.68 -5.60 -31.50
C LEU A 307 10.09 -4.16 -31.17
N GLY A 308 11.13 -3.67 -31.83
CA GLY A 308 11.62 -2.30 -31.63
C GLY A 308 12.73 -1.95 -32.62
N PRO A 309 13.35 -0.76 -32.44
CA PRO A 309 14.41 -0.32 -33.34
C PRO A 309 15.67 -1.20 -33.21
N ASP A 310 16.43 -1.32 -34.30
CA ASP A 310 17.62 -2.18 -34.37
C ASP A 310 18.65 -1.94 -33.27
N VAL A 311 18.85 -0.67 -32.86
CA VAL A 311 19.79 -0.35 -31.79
C VAL A 311 19.38 -1.00 -30.47
N ALA A 312 18.10 -0.97 -30.14
CA ALA A 312 17.59 -1.61 -28.95
C ALA A 312 17.54 -3.14 -29.11
N ALA A 313 17.20 -3.65 -30.30
CA ALA A 313 17.24 -5.08 -30.59
C ALA A 313 18.64 -5.68 -30.38
N ARG A 314 19.68 -5.00 -30.87
CA ARG A 314 21.06 -5.43 -30.62
C ARG A 314 21.45 -5.40 -29.14
N ALA A 315 21.01 -4.37 -28.39
CA ALA A 315 21.28 -4.30 -26.97
C ALA A 315 20.56 -5.42 -26.19
N VAL A 316 19.31 -5.73 -26.53
CA VAL A 316 18.56 -6.84 -25.95
C VAL A 316 19.23 -8.19 -26.24
N LEU A 317 19.63 -8.45 -27.49
CA LEU A 317 20.30 -9.70 -27.87
C LEU A 317 21.70 -9.84 -27.24
N ALA A 318 22.40 -8.72 -27.00
CA ALA A 318 23.68 -8.75 -26.29
C ALA A 318 23.52 -9.15 -24.80
N ALA A 319 22.41 -8.76 -24.17
CA ALA A 319 22.11 -9.10 -22.78
C ALA A 319 21.39 -10.47 -22.67
N HIS A 320 20.50 -10.79 -23.62
CA HIS A 320 19.62 -11.97 -23.62
C HIS A 320 19.58 -12.60 -25.03
N PRO A 321 20.57 -13.44 -25.38
CA PRO A 321 20.62 -14.07 -26.70
C PRO A 321 19.46 -15.05 -26.98
N GLU A 322 18.72 -15.48 -25.95
CA GLU A 322 17.52 -16.30 -26.04
C GLU A 322 16.27 -15.53 -26.52
N VAL A 323 16.31 -14.20 -26.59
CA VAL A 323 15.20 -13.38 -27.09
C VAL A 323 15.11 -13.46 -28.61
N VAL A 324 13.90 -13.60 -29.13
CA VAL A 324 13.63 -13.66 -30.57
C VAL A 324 13.21 -12.28 -31.06
N VAL A 325 13.95 -11.68 -31.99
CA VAL A 325 13.57 -10.42 -32.63
C VAL A 325 12.59 -10.69 -33.76
N GLY A 326 11.47 -9.97 -33.77
CA GLY A 326 10.45 -10.04 -34.82
C GLY A 326 9.07 -10.47 -34.33
N ASP A 327 8.05 -10.14 -35.13
CA ASP A 327 6.64 -10.46 -34.86
C ASP A 327 6.37 -11.97 -34.86
N GLY A 328 5.26 -12.37 -34.30
CA GLY A 328 4.81 -13.74 -34.24
C GLY A 328 3.68 -13.95 -33.24
N ARG A 329 3.32 -15.21 -33.02
CA ARG A 329 2.28 -15.55 -32.02
C ARG A 329 2.81 -15.29 -30.61
N VAL A 330 2.02 -14.59 -29.80
CA VAL A 330 2.25 -14.32 -28.40
C VAL A 330 0.99 -14.61 -27.57
N GLN A 331 1.16 -14.84 -26.27
CA GLN A 331 0.08 -15.02 -25.32
C GLN A 331 -0.18 -13.76 -24.48
N ALA A 332 0.81 -12.88 -24.33
CA ALA A 332 0.62 -11.55 -23.73
C ALA A 332 1.55 -10.52 -24.38
N TRP A 333 1.26 -9.25 -24.14
CA TRP A 333 2.09 -8.13 -24.53
C TRP A 333 2.55 -7.32 -23.33
N ALA A 334 3.78 -6.80 -23.39
CA ALA A 334 4.28 -5.72 -22.52
C ALA A 334 4.74 -4.57 -23.41
N ILE A 335 4.12 -3.39 -23.27
CA ILE A 335 4.30 -2.29 -24.22
C ILE A 335 4.52 -0.94 -23.53
N GLY A 336 5.36 -0.09 -24.11
CA GLY A 336 5.46 1.33 -23.80
C GLY A 336 6.70 1.80 -23.05
N SER A 337 7.38 0.91 -22.32
CA SER A 337 8.61 1.22 -21.58
C SER A 337 9.66 1.92 -22.47
N GLY A 338 10.19 3.06 -22.04
CA GLY A 338 11.21 3.82 -22.78
C GLY A 338 10.72 4.50 -24.05
N VAL A 339 9.41 4.67 -24.23
CA VAL A 339 8.78 5.42 -25.33
C VAL A 339 8.09 6.65 -24.74
N ASP A 340 8.35 7.84 -25.29
CA ASP A 340 7.63 9.06 -24.94
C ASP A 340 6.98 9.66 -26.19
N PRO A 341 5.66 9.55 -26.35
CA PRO A 341 4.95 10.06 -27.51
C PRO A 341 4.84 11.59 -27.53
N THR A 342 5.20 12.28 -26.44
CA THR A 342 5.07 13.76 -26.33
C THR A 342 6.31 14.52 -26.82
N LEU A 343 7.45 13.85 -26.94
CA LEU A 343 8.75 14.45 -27.27
C LEU A 343 9.05 14.47 -28.78
N MET A 344 8.05 14.32 -29.68
CA MET A 344 8.31 13.95 -31.05
C MET A 344 8.04 15.00 -32.13
N PRO A 345 9.06 15.36 -32.96
CA PRO A 345 8.84 15.81 -34.33
C PRO A 345 8.33 14.64 -35.20
N ALA A 346 7.45 14.92 -36.17
CA ALA A 346 6.86 13.92 -37.07
C ALA A 346 7.88 13.09 -37.91
N THR A 347 9.15 13.50 -37.94
CA THR A 347 10.24 12.87 -38.69
C THR A 347 11.16 11.99 -37.81
N ASP A 348 10.84 11.81 -36.51
CA ASP A 348 11.70 11.06 -35.59
C ASP A 348 11.50 9.54 -35.79
N PRO A 349 12.57 8.73 -35.77
CA PRO A 349 12.47 7.25 -35.75
C PRO A 349 11.58 6.67 -34.64
N THR A 350 11.32 7.43 -33.59
CA THR A 350 10.42 7.08 -32.48
C THR A 350 8.95 7.10 -32.92
N ALA A 351 8.57 7.86 -33.99
CA ALA A 351 7.22 7.84 -34.54
C ALA A 351 6.80 6.43 -35.00
N GLU A 352 7.71 5.66 -35.58
CA GLU A 352 7.47 4.27 -35.94
C GLU A 352 7.19 3.39 -34.70
N GLN A 353 7.89 3.63 -33.60
CA GLN A 353 7.66 2.89 -32.36
C GLN A 353 6.29 3.21 -31.74
N VAL A 354 5.86 4.48 -31.75
CA VAL A 354 4.52 4.89 -31.31
C VAL A 354 3.43 4.23 -32.15
N GLU A 355 3.60 4.19 -33.46
CA GLU A 355 2.63 3.53 -34.35
C GLU A 355 2.62 2.01 -34.13
N ARG A 356 3.76 1.42 -33.80
CA ARG A 356 3.86 0.01 -33.41
C ARG A 356 3.09 -0.26 -32.11
N LEU A 357 3.18 0.63 -31.09
CA LEU A 357 2.40 0.54 -29.86
C LEU A 357 0.89 0.56 -30.15
N ARG A 358 0.41 1.51 -30.98
CA ARG A 358 -1.01 1.60 -31.34
C ARG A 358 -1.52 0.33 -32.01
N ARG A 359 -0.78 -0.18 -33.02
CA ARG A 359 -1.13 -1.40 -33.75
C ARG A 359 -1.17 -2.62 -32.83
N VAL A 360 -0.16 -2.77 -31.96
CA VAL A 360 -0.09 -3.89 -31.04
C VAL A 360 -1.22 -3.85 -30.03
N LEU A 361 -1.51 -2.68 -29.43
CA LEU A 361 -2.61 -2.53 -28.47
C LEU A 361 -3.97 -2.82 -29.13
N ALA A 362 -4.23 -2.28 -30.32
CA ALA A 362 -5.46 -2.56 -31.06
C ALA A 362 -5.62 -4.06 -31.38
N ARG A 363 -4.54 -4.71 -31.82
CA ARG A 363 -4.52 -6.16 -32.08
C ARG A 363 -4.75 -6.98 -30.81
N ALA A 364 -4.12 -6.58 -29.69
CA ALA A 364 -4.27 -7.26 -28.40
C ALA A 364 -5.72 -7.21 -27.91
N VAL A 365 -6.35 -6.05 -27.97
CA VAL A 365 -7.77 -5.89 -27.59
C VAL A 365 -8.69 -6.72 -28.51
N ALA A 366 -8.47 -6.68 -29.83
CA ALA A 366 -9.30 -7.39 -30.80
C ALA A 366 -9.21 -8.92 -30.66
N HIS A 367 -8.09 -9.45 -30.18
CA HIS A 367 -7.86 -10.90 -30.05
C HIS A 367 -7.82 -11.40 -28.61
N SER A 368 -8.28 -10.60 -27.64
CA SER A 368 -8.30 -10.94 -26.22
C SER A 368 -6.93 -11.41 -25.69
N VAL A 369 -5.87 -10.66 -26.01
CA VAL A 369 -4.51 -10.95 -25.55
C VAL A 369 -4.18 -10.06 -24.34
N PRO A 370 -3.92 -10.62 -23.14
CA PRO A 370 -3.53 -9.87 -21.97
C PRO A 370 -2.34 -8.92 -22.25
N THR A 371 -2.39 -7.71 -21.70
CA THR A 371 -1.41 -6.69 -22.05
C THR A 371 -1.03 -5.84 -20.84
N VAL A 372 0.26 -5.62 -20.62
CA VAL A 372 0.79 -4.58 -19.74
C VAL A 372 1.04 -3.33 -20.56
N ALA A 373 0.45 -2.21 -20.17
CA ALA A 373 0.67 -0.90 -20.79
C ALA A 373 1.33 0.05 -19.79
N ASP A 374 2.56 0.43 -20.08
CA ASP A 374 3.42 1.27 -19.22
C ASP A 374 3.86 2.53 -19.95
N ALA A 375 4.31 3.53 -19.21
CA ALA A 375 4.97 4.74 -19.72
C ALA A 375 4.23 5.36 -20.92
N GLY A 376 4.89 5.43 -22.09
CA GLY A 376 4.32 6.05 -23.28
C GLY A 376 3.07 5.39 -23.84
N ALA A 377 2.82 4.12 -23.57
CA ALA A 377 1.57 3.47 -23.97
C ALA A 377 0.35 4.06 -23.27
N LEU A 378 0.50 4.64 -22.07
CA LEU A 378 -0.58 5.25 -21.31
C LEU A 378 -1.20 6.49 -22.00
N ALA A 379 -0.45 7.15 -22.89
CA ALA A 379 -0.97 8.28 -23.67
C ALA A 379 -1.70 7.85 -24.96
N LEU A 380 -1.69 6.55 -25.29
CA LEU A 380 -2.20 5.99 -26.55
C LEU A 380 -3.42 5.10 -26.37
N LEU A 381 -3.96 5.03 -25.13
CA LEU A 381 -5.05 4.12 -24.79
C LEU A 381 -6.35 4.49 -25.49
N PRO A 382 -7.13 3.53 -26.01
CA PRO A 382 -8.50 3.76 -26.48
C PRO A 382 -9.43 4.13 -25.32
N ASP A 383 -10.65 4.56 -25.62
CA ASP A 383 -11.63 5.03 -24.63
C ASP A 383 -11.92 3.97 -23.56
N ARG A 384 -12.07 2.73 -23.98
CA ARG A 384 -12.33 1.59 -23.08
C ARG A 384 -11.40 0.43 -23.39
N LEU A 385 -10.99 -0.24 -22.34
CA LEU A 385 -10.13 -1.41 -22.38
C LEU A 385 -10.79 -2.56 -21.60
N PRO A 386 -10.53 -3.79 -21.99
CA PRO A 386 -10.91 -4.94 -21.18
C PRO A 386 -10.05 -5.04 -19.91
N PRO A 387 -10.57 -5.66 -18.83
CA PRO A 387 -9.89 -5.70 -17.54
C PRO A 387 -8.60 -6.55 -17.51
N TRP A 388 -8.36 -7.40 -18.51
CA TRP A 388 -7.07 -8.08 -18.68
C TRP A 388 -5.95 -7.21 -19.27
N VAL A 389 -6.23 -5.96 -19.59
CA VAL A 389 -5.18 -4.95 -19.82
C VAL A 389 -4.82 -4.32 -18.49
N VAL A 390 -3.54 -4.37 -18.14
CA VAL A 390 -3.02 -3.81 -16.89
C VAL A 390 -2.22 -2.55 -17.19
N LEU A 391 -2.68 -1.42 -16.67
CA LEU A 391 -1.96 -0.14 -16.73
C LEU A 391 -1.02 -0.04 -15.54
N THR A 392 0.22 0.43 -15.74
CA THR A 392 1.23 0.53 -14.68
C THR A 392 1.75 1.96 -14.46
N PRO A 393 0.86 2.96 -14.26
CA PRO A 393 1.29 4.33 -14.05
C PRO A 393 1.98 4.53 -12.70
N HIS A 394 2.92 5.47 -12.62
CA HIS A 394 3.24 6.18 -11.38
C HIS A 394 2.28 7.37 -11.18
N ALA A 395 2.29 8.02 -10.01
CA ALA A 395 1.32 9.07 -9.67
C ALA A 395 1.24 10.21 -10.70
N GLY A 396 2.38 10.65 -11.26
CA GLY A 396 2.41 11.70 -12.28
C GLY A 396 1.84 11.25 -13.64
N GLU A 397 2.03 9.99 -14.03
CA GLU A 397 1.42 9.41 -15.24
C GLU A 397 -0.08 9.25 -15.07
N LEU A 398 -0.53 8.77 -13.90
CA LEU A 398 -1.94 8.64 -13.59
C LEU A 398 -2.65 10.00 -13.60
N ALA A 399 -2.03 11.04 -13.03
CA ALA A 399 -2.55 12.40 -13.03
C ALA A 399 -2.77 12.93 -14.47
N ARG A 400 -1.78 12.72 -15.36
CA ARG A 400 -1.89 13.10 -16.78
C ARG A 400 -3.01 12.33 -17.50
N LEU A 401 -3.05 11.01 -17.32
CA LEU A 401 -4.08 10.15 -17.91
C LEU A 401 -5.49 10.59 -17.50
N LEU A 402 -5.72 10.77 -16.20
CA LEU A 402 -7.02 11.19 -15.68
C LEU A 402 -7.42 12.59 -16.17
N THR A 403 -6.48 13.54 -16.18
CA THR A 403 -6.72 14.90 -16.70
C THR A 403 -7.16 14.85 -18.17
N ALA A 404 -6.48 14.07 -19.00
CA ALA A 404 -6.85 13.90 -20.41
C ALA A 404 -8.26 13.29 -20.55
N ARG A 405 -8.53 12.18 -19.85
CA ARG A 405 -9.83 11.49 -19.90
C ARG A 405 -11.00 12.35 -19.43
N LEU A 406 -10.82 13.13 -18.38
CA LEU A 406 -11.86 14.02 -17.86
C LEU A 406 -12.10 15.21 -18.82
N ARG A 407 -11.06 15.72 -19.49
CA ARG A 407 -11.22 16.75 -20.52
C ARG A 407 -12.00 16.23 -21.73
N GLU A 408 -11.66 15.04 -22.25
CA GLU A 408 -12.37 14.39 -23.35
C GLU A 408 -13.86 14.18 -23.04
N ARG A 409 -14.19 13.76 -21.80
CA ARG A 409 -15.59 13.60 -21.39
C ARG A 409 -16.37 14.91 -21.34
N ARG A 410 -15.75 16.01 -20.88
CA ARG A 410 -16.39 17.34 -20.83
C ARG A 410 -16.73 17.90 -22.21
N THR A 411 -15.97 17.51 -23.23
CA THR A 411 -16.19 17.98 -24.62
C THR A 411 -17.23 17.14 -25.38
N ARG A 412 -17.69 16.01 -24.85
CA ARG A 412 -18.73 15.17 -25.48
C ARG A 412 -20.13 15.64 -25.09
N PRO A 413 -21.04 15.91 -26.07
CA PRO A 413 -22.36 16.49 -25.81
C PRO A 413 -23.32 15.64 -24.95
N GLU A 414 -23.10 14.35 -24.83
CA GLU A 414 -24.02 13.40 -24.20
C GLU A 414 -23.84 13.26 -22.67
N ALA A 415 -22.93 14.00 -22.03
CA ALA A 415 -22.55 13.84 -20.62
C ALA A 415 -23.30 14.76 -19.62
N HIS A 416 -24.53 15.25 -19.94
CA HIS A 416 -25.31 16.14 -19.09
C HIS A 416 -26.28 15.39 -18.16
N GLY A 417 -25.80 14.38 -17.43
CA GLY A 417 -26.62 13.67 -16.45
C GLY A 417 -25.79 13.08 -15.33
N ALA A 418 -25.98 13.60 -14.12
CA ALA A 418 -25.44 13.19 -12.82
C ALA A 418 -24.00 13.63 -12.53
N GLY A 419 -23.81 14.19 -11.33
CA GLY A 419 -22.60 14.76 -10.75
C GLY A 419 -21.29 14.10 -11.20
N GLY A 420 -20.60 14.79 -12.09
CA GLY A 420 -19.31 14.31 -12.61
C GLY A 420 -18.28 14.24 -11.48
N PRO A 421 -17.29 13.35 -11.61
CA PRO A 421 -16.19 13.27 -10.65
C PRO A 421 -15.55 14.66 -10.48
N ALA A 422 -15.24 15.03 -9.24
CA ALA A 422 -14.70 16.32 -8.89
C ALA A 422 -13.49 16.68 -9.78
N ALA A 423 -13.48 17.91 -10.28
CA ALA A 423 -12.34 18.47 -10.99
C ALA A 423 -11.09 18.41 -10.10
N GLY A 424 -9.91 18.27 -10.69
CA GLY A 424 -8.65 18.44 -9.95
C GLY A 424 -8.50 19.88 -9.48
N ASP A 425 -7.71 20.09 -8.43
CA ASP A 425 -7.41 21.42 -7.86
C ASP A 425 -6.33 22.18 -8.65
N GLY A 426 -5.86 21.64 -9.76
CA GLY A 426 -4.90 22.32 -10.64
C GLY A 426 -5.51 23.55 -11.30
N PRO A 427 -4.68 24.53 -11.75
CA PRO A 427 -5.10 25.85 -12.23
C PRO A 427 -6.17 25.83 -13.33
N ASP A 428 -6.29 24.75 -14.08
CA ASP A 428 -7.24 24.55 -15.19
C ASP A 428 -8.12 23.30 -14.99
N GLY A 429 -8.33 22.90 -13.72
CA GLY A 429 -9.07 21.70 -13.33
C GLY A 429 -8.30 20.42 -13.60
N SER A 430 -6.97 20.49 -13.77
CA SER A 430 -6.08 19.33 -13.91
C SER A 430 -5.87 18.63 -12.58
N ILE A 431 -5.65 17.32 -12.64
CA ILE A 431 -5.25 16.52 -11.51
C ILE A 431 -3.74 16.61 -11.37
N THR A 432 -3.26 16.83 -10.14
CA THR A 432 -1.83 16.94 -9.83
C THR A 432 -1.28 15.60 -9.33
N ARG A 433 0.04 15.43 -9.44
CA ARG A 433 0.75 14.30 -8.83
C ARG A 433 0.50 14.23 -7.32
N ALA A 434 0.55 15.37 -6.64
CA ALA A 434 0.35 15.44 -5.19
C ALA A 434 -1.06 14.96 -4.77
N GLN A 435 -2.10 15.27 -5.54
CA GLN A 435 -3.44 14.77 -5.28
C GLN A 435 -3.51 13.25 -5.42
N VAL A 436 -2.86 12.68 -6.44
CA VAL A 436 -2.81 11.22 -6.62
C VAL A 436 -2.06 10.56 -5.46
N GLU A 437 -0.95 11.13 -5.00
CA GLU A 437 -0.17 10.63 -3.86
C GLU A 437 -0.91 10.78 -2.52
N ALA A 438 -1.79 11.77 -2.41
CA ALA A 438 -2.62 11.98 -1.22
C ALA A 438 -3.79 11.01 -1.09
N GLU A 439 -4.39 10.60 -2.21
CA GLU A 439 -5.57 9.71 -2.27
C GLU A 439 -5.39 8.59 -3.32
N PRO A 440 -4.37 7.73 -3.22
CA PRO A 440 -4.00 6.79 -4.29
C PRO A 440 -5.13 5.83 -4.69
N LEU A 441 -5.85 5.29 -3.71
CA LEU A 441 -6.97 4.37 -3.97
C LEU A 441 -8.09 5.04 -4.75
N ARG A 442 -8.48 6.27 -4.39
CA ARG A 442 -9.51 7.04 -5.09
C ARG A 442 -9.18 7.22 -6.56
N TRP A 443 -7.96 7.65 -6.85
CA TRP A 443 -7.55 7.95 -8.21
C TRP A 443 -7.30 6.69 -9.05
N ALA A 444 -6.81 5.61 -8.44
CA ALA A 444 -6.70 4.31 -9.10
C ALA A 444 -8.07 3.71 -9.44
N ARG A 445 -9.07 3.81 -8.55
CA ARG A 445 -10.46 3.43 -8.83
C ARG A 445 -11.05 4.25 -9.96
N LEU A 446 -10.87 5.58 -9.91
CA LEU A 446 -11.36 6.45 -11.00
C LEU A 446 -10.74 6.09 -12.35
N ALA A 447 -9.46 5.75 -12.40
CA ALA A 447 -8.82 5.30 -13.64
C ALA A 447 -9.37 3.96 -14.12
N HIS A 448 -9.59 3.00 -13.22
CA HIS A 448 -10.27 1.74 -13.55
C HIS A 448 -11.67 2.00 -14.12
N ASP A 449 -12.48 2.81 -13.45
CA ASP A 449 -13.86 3.15 -13.89
C ASP A 449 -13.89 3.85 -15.25
N LEU A 450 -12.94 4.76 -15.49
CA LEU A 450 -12.85 5.51 -16.73
C LEU A 450 -12.36 4.66 -17.92
N THR A 451 -11.41 3.77 -17.67
CA THR A 451 -10.74 3.00 -18.72
C THR A 451 -11.25 1.58 -18.88
N GLY A 452 -11.79 0.95 -17.84
CA GLY A 452 -12.14 -0.46 -17.75
C GLY A 452 -10.94 -1.39 -17.50
N ALA A 453 -9.71 -0.89 -17.58
CA ALA A 453 -8.48 -1.65 -17.38
C ALA A 453 -8.20 -1.92 -15.89
N THR A 454 -7.47 -2.97 -15.60
CA THR A 454 -6.81 -3.11 -14.28
C THR A 454 -5.72 -2.05 -14.14
N VAL A 455 -5.62 -1.41 -12.97
CA VAL A 455 -4.66 -0.34 -12.71
C VAL A 455 -3.72 -0.74 -11.59
N LEU A 456 -2.43 -0.83 -11.88
CA LEU A 456 -1.34 -0.96 -10.91
C LEU A 456 -0.70 0.42 -10.74
N LEU A 457 -1.08 1.15 -9.71
CA LEU A 457 -0.49 2.45 -9.36
C LEU A 457 0.81 2.24 -8.59
N LYS A 458 1.93 2.55 -9.22
CA LYS A 458 3.28 2.44 -8.63
C LYS A 458 3.48 3.50 -7.55
N GLY A 459 3.98 3.08 -6.37
CA GLY A 459 4.30 3.95 -5.23
C GLY A 459 5.10 3.21 -4.16
N ALA A 460 5.38 3.86 -3.03
CA ALA A 460 6.01 3.22 -1.86
C ALA A 460 5.18 2.01 -1.38
N VAL A 461 3.87 2.14 -1.43
CA VAL A 461 2.92 1.03 -1.46
C VAL A 461 2.28 1.02 -2.84
N THR A 462 2.42 -0.07 -3.57
CA THR A 462 1.77 -0.27 -4.86
C THR A 462 0.30 -0.64 -4.66
N VAL A 463 -0.62 0.13 -5.25
CA VAL A 463 -2.06 -0.13 -5.19
C VAL A 463 -2.52 -0.72 -6.52
N VAL A 464 -3.16 -1.88 -6.48
CA VAL A 464 -3.77 -2.50 -7.66
C VAL A 464 -5.28 -2.47 -7.53
N VAL A 465 -5.96 -1.94 -8.54
CA VAL A 465 -7.43 -1.93 -8.65
C VAL A 465 -7.84 -2.71 -9.88
N GLY A 466 -8.70 -3.69 -9.70
CA GLY A 466 -9.20 -4.57 -10.76
C GLY A 466 -10.72 -4.68 -10.78
N PRO A 467 -11.25 -5.54 -11.66
CA PRO A 467 -12.69 -5.76 -11.77
C PRO A 467 -13.29 -6.36 -10.49
N GLN A 468 -14.62 -6.28 -10.38
CA GLN A 468 -15.41 -6.81 -9.24
C GLN A 468 -14.97 -6.23 -7.87
N GLY A 469 -14.41 -5.02 -7.85
CA GLY A 469 -13.98 -4.35 -6.61
C GLY A 469 -12.65 -4.87 -6.04
N ALA A 470 -11.91 -5.71 -6.78
CA ALA A 470 -10.61 -6.22 -6.33
C ALA A 470 -9.61 -5.07 -6.06
N VAL A 471 -9.07 -5.02 -4.85
CA VAL A 471 -8.02 -4.07 -4.44
C VAL A 471 -6.90 -4.81 -3.74
N TYR A 472 -5.66 -4.60 -4.22
CA TYR A 472 -4.46 -5.10 -3.56
C TYR A 472 -3.54 -3.94 -3.15
N ALA A 473 -2.79 -4.12 -2.07
CA ALA A 473 -1.82 -3.15 -1.57
C ALA A 473 -0.51 -3.85 -1.18
N GLN A 474 0.57 -3.66 -1.96
CA GLN A 474 1.86 -4.32 -1.77
C GLN A 474 2.93 -3.32 -1.34
N ALA A 475 3.63 -3.63 -0.24
CA ALA A 475 4.61 -2.74 0.40
C ALA A 475 6.01 -3.39 0.56
N ASP A 476 6.34 -4.33 -0.34
CA ASP A 476 7.56 -5.14 -0.23
C ASP A 476 8.83 -4.46 -0.77
N GLY A 477 8.71 -3.30 -1.42
CA GLY A 477 9.85 -2.61 -2.03
C GLY A 477 10.60 -1.69 -1.06
N PRO A 478 11.95 -1.73 -1.02
CA PRO A 478 12.72 -0.75 -0.28
C PRO A 478 12.65 0.63 -0.96
N ALA A 479 12.89 1.71 -0.20
CA ALA A 479 12.94 3.07 -0.76
C ALA A 479 13.98 3.21 -1.90
N TRP A 480 15.04 2.43 -1.88
CA TRP A 480 16.06 2.35 -2.93
C TRP A 480 15.53 1.88 -4.30
N LEU A 481 14.34 1.26 -4.33
CA LEU A 481 13.68 0.86 -5.57
C LEU A 481 13.17 2.07 -6.39
N ALA A 482 13.15 3.27 -5.81
CA ALA A 482 12.90 4.52 -6.51
C ALA A 482 14.10 4.91 -7.41
N THR A 483 14.46 4.04 -8.34
CA THR A 483 15.56 4.20 -9.30
C THR A 483 15.04 4.08 -10.73
N ALA A 484 15.74 4.75 -11.68
CA ALA A 484 15.38 4.68 -13.09
C ALA A 484 15.45 3.24 -13.62
N GLY A 485 14.43 2.85 -14.39
CA GLY A 485 14.34 1.53 -15.01
C GLY A 485 13.71 0.43 -14.13
N ALA A 486 13.46 0.67 -12.84
CA ALA A 486 12.78 -0.30 -11.98
C ALA A 486 11.37 -0.63 -12.49
N GLY A 487 10.64 0.36 -13.01
CA GLY A 487 9.33 0.18 -13.65
C GLY A 487 9.38 -0.70 -14.90
N ASP A 488 10.46 -0.58 -15.71
CA ASP A 488 10.65 -1.41 -16.90
C ASP A 488 10.81 -2.89 -16.52
N VAL A 489 11.57 -3.18 -15.46
CA VAL A 489 11.72 -4.54 -14.91
C VAL A 489 10.39 -5.08 -14.43
N LEU A 490 9.60 -4.30 -13.67
CA LEU A 490 8.27 -4.69 -13.22
C LEU A 490 7.34 -5.01 -14.38
N THR A 491 7.36 -4.18 -15.44
CA THR A 491 6.60 -4.40 -16.68
C THR A 491 6.95 -5.73 -17.34
N GLY A 492 8.23 -6.10 -17.36
CA GLY A 492 8.71 -7.39 -17.86
C GLY A 492 8.23 -8.57 -17.00
N VAL A 493 8.37 -8.47 -15.68
CA VAL A 493 7.92 -9.51 -14.72
C VAL A 493 6.42 -9.74 -14.85
N LEU A 494 5.61 -8.67 -14.82
CA LEU A 494 4.16 -8.78 -14.95
C LEU A 494 3.75 -9.35 -16.32
N GLY A 495 4.41 -8.90 -17.39
CA GLY A 495 4.18 -9.43 -18.73
C GLY A 495 4.43 -10.93 -18.82
N ALA A 496 5.48 -11.44 -18.16
CA ALA A 496 5.77 -12.86 -18.07
C ALA A 496 4.67 -13.66 -17.37
N LEU A 497 4.15 -13.14 -16.25
CA LEU A 497 3.05 -13.76 -15.51
C LEU A 497 1.77 -13.81 -16.35
N LEU A 498 1.41 -12.70 -16.99
CA LEU A 498 0.23 -12.64 -17.87
C LEU A 498 0.38 -13.60 -19.07
N ALA A 499 1.58 -13.71 -19.66
CA ALA A 499 1.83 -14.61 -20.78
C ALA A 499 1.68 -16.09 -20.37
N SER A 500 2.15 -16.44 -19.17
CA SER A 500 2.10 -17.81 -18.66
C SER A 500 0.70 -18.25 -18.22
N ARG A 501 -0.18 -17.30 -17.86
CA ARG A 501 -1.56 -17.53 -17.38
C ARG A 501 -2.62 -16.91 -18.31
N ALA A 502 -2.28 -16.67 -19.59
CA ALA A 502 -3.09 -15.84 -20.50
C ALA A 502 -4.53 -16.34 -20.68
N THR A 503 -4.75 -17.63 -20.82
CA THR A 503 -6.09 -18.21 -20.96
C THR A 503 -6.91 -17.96 -19.70
N GLU A 504 -6.36 -18.26 -18.53
CA GLU A 504 -7.02 -18.08 -17.24
C GLU A 504 -7.35 -16.60 -16.96
N VAL A 505 -6.45 -15.68 -17.30
CA VAL A 505 -6.65 -14.24 -17.16
C VAL A 505 -7.80 -13.70 -18.02
N VAL A 506 -8.02 -14.28 -19.20
CA VAL A 506 -9.15 -13.89 -20.07
C VAL A 506 -10.47 -14.49 -19.56
N GLU A 507 -10.43 -15.73 -19.04
CA GLU A 507 -11.59 -16.41 -18.46
C GLU A 507 -12.02 -15.78 -17.12
N ASP A 508 -11.04 -15.44 -16.27
CA ASP A 508 -11.23 -14.73 -15.00
C ASP A 508 -10.35 -13.47 -14.93
N PRO A 509 -10.86 -12.31 -15.33
CA PRO A 509 -10.08 -11.07 -15.33
C PRO A 509 -9.66 -10.57 -13.94
N THR A 510 -10.22 -11.10 -12.84
CA THR A 510 -9.75 -10.77 -11.47
C THR A 510 -8.33 -11.28 -11.24
N LEU A 511 -7.95 -12.36 -11.94
CA LEU A 511 -6.60 -12.90 -11.90
C LEU A 511 -5.54 -11.91 -12.39
N ALA A 512 -5.88 -11.02 -13.34
CA ALA A 512 -4.95 -9.97 -13.79
C ALA A 512 -4.50 -9.06 -12.63
N ALA A 513 -5.44 -8.69 -11.75
CA ALA A 513 -5.13 -7.87 -10.58
C ALA A 513 -4.29 -8.65 -9.54
N ALA A 514 -4.59 -9.91 -9.30
CA ALA A 514 -3.80 -10.76 -8.41
C ALA A 514 -2.36 -10.95 -8.93
N LEU A 515 -2.18 -11.21 -10.23
CA LEU A 515 -0.86 -11.34 -10.85
C LEU A 515 -0.07 -10.01 -10.83
N ALA A 516 -0.77 -8.88 -10.97
CA ALA A 516 -0.14 -7.56 -10.82
C ALA A 516 0.36 -7.34 -9.38
N ALA A 517 -0.40 -7.77 -8.37
CA ALA A 517 0.03 -7.72 -6.97
C ALA A 517 1.23 -8.66 -6.70
N VAL A 518 1.22 -9.88 -7.24
CA VAL A 518 2.35 -10.81 -7.15
C VAL A 518 3.60 -10.24 -7.82
N ALA A 519 3.46 -9.63 -9.01
CA ALA A 519 4.58 -8.98 -9.69
C ALA A 519 5.20 -7.87 -8.83
N ALA A 520 4.36 -7.04 -8.19
CA ALA A 520 4.83 -5.98 -7.30
C ALA A 520 5.54 -6.54 -6.05
N LEU A 521 4.99 -7.60 -5.44
CA LEU A 521 5.60 -8.29 -4.30
C LEU A 521 6.97 -8.86 -4.65
N VAL A 522 7.06 -9.65 -5.73
CA VAL A 522 8.30 -10.29 -6.16
C VAL A 522 9.34 -9.25 -6.54
N HIS A 523 8.94 -8.21 -7.27
CA HIS A 523 9.83 -7.10 -7.67
C HIS A 523 10.39 -6.36 -6.45
N GLY A 524 9.56 -6.06 -5.44
CA GLY A 524 9.99 -5.43 -4.20
C GLY A 524 10.97 -6.32 -3.41
N ARG A 525 10.67 -7.60 -3.27
CA ARG A 525 11.54 -8.55 -2.58
C ARG A 525 12.83 -8.83 -3.34
N ALA A 526 12.80 -8.82 -4.68
CA ALA A 526 14.00 -8.93 -5.49
C ALA A 526 14.95 -7.75 -5.24
N ALA A 527 14.44 -6.55 -5.00
CA ALA A 527 15.27 -5.42 -4.63
C ALA A 527 15.94 -5.59 -3.25
N HIS A 528 15.22 -6.11 -2.26
CA HIS A 528 15.83 -6.48 -0.98
C HIS A 528 16.87 -7.60 -1.11
N HIS A 529 16.61 -8.59 -1.96
CA HIS A 529 17.54 -9.68 -2.21
C HIS A 529 18.79 -9.18 -2.93
N ALA A 530 18.65 -8.26 -3.88
CA ALA A 530 19.77 -7.71 -4.64
C ALA A 530 20.80 -6.98 -3.75
N ASN A 531 20.32 -6.19 -2.80
CA ASN A 531 21.18 -5.52 -1.81
C ASN A 531 20.40 -5.18 -0.52
N PRO A 532 20.45 -6.05 0.50
CA PRO A 532 19.73 -5.84 1.74
C PRO A 532 20.11 -4.52 2.44
N GLY A 533 19.16 -3.60 2.56
CA GLY A 533 19.33 -2.31 3.25
C GLY A 533 20.11 -1.24 2.47
N GLY A 534 20.66 -1.56 1.29
CA GLY A 534 21.50 -0.66 0.49
C GLY A 534 20.90 -0.26 -0.86
N PRO A 535 21.61 0.60 -1.63
CA PRO A 535 21.17 1.06 -2.95
C PRO A 535 21.11 -0.10 -3.96
N VAL A 536 20.13 -0.05 -4.85
CA VAL A 536 19.95 -1.04 -5.92
C VAL A 536 19.92 -0.39 -7.30
N THR A 537 20.34 -1.13 -8.32
CA THR A 537 20.10 -0.78 -9.72
C THR A 537 18.97 -1.64 -10.28
N ALA A 538 18.27 -1.14 -11.29
CA ALA A 538 17.18 -1.90 -11.93
C ALA A 538 17.67 -3.25 -12.48
N LEU A 539 18.88 -3.29 -13.05
CA LEU A 539 19.47 -4.54 -13.56
C LEU A 539 19.78 -5.54 -12.44
N ALA A 540 20.26 -5.08 -11.28
CA ALA A 540 20.49 -5.94 -10.12
C ALA A 540 19.17 -6.52 -9.58
N VAL A 541 18.10 -5.71 -9.57
CA VAL A 541 16.74 -6.17 -9.20
C VAL A 541 16.29 -7.28 -10.17
N ALA A 542 16.41 -7.07 -11.47
CA ALA A 542 16.07 -8.10 -12.46
C ALA A 542 16.86 -9.40 -12.23
N ALA A 543 18.18 -9.28 -12.00
CA ALA A 543 19.05 -10.44 -11.75
C ALA A 543 18.68 -11.22 -10.47
N ALA A 544 18.10 -10.56 -9.48
CA ALA A 544 17.67 -11.18 -8.22
C ALA A 544 16.30 -11.90 -8.32
N VAL A 545 15.49 -11.66 -9.36
CA VAL A 545 14.16 -12.25 -9.51
C VAL A 545 14.17 -13.78 -9.41
N PRO A 546 15.05 -14.53 -10.11
CA PRO A 546 15.01 -16.00 -10.06
C PRO A 546 15.23 -16.56 -8.66
N ALA A 547 16.23 -16.04 -7.93
CA ALA A 547 16.53 -16.50 -6.57
C ALA A 547 15.42 -16.11 -5.59
N THR A 548 14.82 -14.92 -5.77
CA THR A 548 13.68 -14.48 -4.97
C THR A 548 12.48 -15.41 -5.16
N VAL A 549 12.14 -15.70 -6.41
CA VAL A 549 11.03 -16.63 -6.73
C VAL A 549 11.31 -18.02 -6.16
N ALA A 550 12.51 -18.57 -6.33
CA ALA A 550 12.87 -19.87 -5.77
C ALA A 550 12.67 -19.92 -4.25
N GLY A 551 13.06 -18.86 -3.52
CA GLY A 551 12.86 -18.77 -2.07
C GLY A 551 11.40 -18.57 -1.64
N LEU A 552 10.52 -18.10 -2.52
CA LEU A 552 9.08 -17.92 -2.25
C LEU A 552 8.26 -19.18 -2.56
N LEU A 553 8.81 -20.10 -3.36
CA LEU A 553 8.16 -21.36 -3.75
C LEU A 553 8.52 -22.53 -2.83
N THR A 554 9.47 -22.37 -1.91
CA THR A 554 9.88 -23.35 -0.88
C THR A 554 9.20 -23.09 0.45
#